data_05bc858e2aa5a4791b594cc22c0e5246
#
_entry.id   05bc858e2aa5a4791b594cc22c0e5246
#
_cell.length_a   1.000
_cell.length_b   1.000
_cell.length_c   1.000
_cell.angle_alpha   90.00
_cell.angle_beta   90.00
_cell.angle_gamma   90.00
#
_symmetry.space_group_name_H-M   'P 1'
#
loop_
_entity.id
_entity.type
_entity.pdbx_description
1 polymer ?
#
loop_
_entity_poly.entity_id
_entity_poly.type
_entity_poly.pdbx_seq_one_letter_code
_entity_poly.pdbx_strand_id
1 'polypeptide(L)'
;MTTKLPQSIKVLFDQVRVTRFWWDGVQINIPMHTVYAVIPNPVSAYRTKISGVEVPVMSLGGYNVPVWDPMHKGLTKMPKFAVVIIHQENEKFGLYAYPADCMDESFTVSYDEWFERQKTS
;
A
#
# COMPACT_ATOMS: atom_id res chain seq x y z
N MET A 1 -24.36 -11.45 17.66
CA MET A 1 -24.56 -10.58 18.84
C MET A 1 -23.89 -9.23 18.56
N THR A 2 -24.66 -8.20 18.63
CA THR A 2 -24.13 -6.86 18.43
C THR A 2 -23.81 -6.26 19.78
N THR A 3 -22.55 -6.19 20.12
CA THR A 3 -22.09 -5.46 21.28
C THR A 3 -22.07 -3.99 20.91
N LYS A 4 -22.84 -3.18 21.61
CA LYS A 4 -22.79 -1.73 21.41
C LYS A 4 -21.48 -1.22 21.95
N LEU A 5 -20.63 -0.70 21.07
CA LEU A 5 -19.42 -0.03 21.48
C LEU A 5 -19.74 1.34 22.08
N PRO A 6 -18.98 1.81 23.06
CA PRO A 6 -19.09 3.19 23.50
C PRO A 6 -18.94 4.15 22.34
N GLN A 7 -19.65 5.27 22.37
CA GLN A 7 -19.64 6.22 21.27
C GLN A 7 -18.24 6.69 20.90
N SER A 8 -17.38 6.91 21.87
CA SER A 8 -15.99 7.32 21.63
C SER A 8 -15.21 6.28 20.84
N ILE A 9 -15.39 5.00 21.14
CA ILE A 9 -14.73 3.90 20.44
C ILE A 9 -15.34 3.75 19.05
N LYS A 10 -16.66 3.89 18.93
CA LYS A 10 -17.33 3.81 17.63
C LYS A 10 -16.80 4.84 16.65
N VAL A 11 -16.57 6.09 17.11
CA VAL A 11 -16.01 7.14 16.27
C VAL A 11 -14.62 6.77 15.78
N LEU A 12 -13.79 6.16 16.64
CA LEU A 12 -12.46 5.71 16.26
C LEU A 12 -12.49 4.63 15.20
N PHE A 13 -13.43 3.70 15.29
CA PHE A 13 -13.56 2.61 14.31
C PHE A 13 -14.28 3.03 13.04
N ASP A 14 -15.08 4.09 13.08
CA ASP A 14 -15.80 4.58 11.92
C ASP A 14 -14.89 5.36 10.95
N GLN A 15 -13.68 5.70 11.37
CA GLN A 15 -12.75 6.47 10.57
C GLN A 15 -11.48 5.69 10.27
N VAL A 16 -11.04 5.76 9.02
CA VAL A 16 -9.82 5.13 8.58
C VAL A 16 -8.90 6.21 8.02
N ARG A 17 -7.68 6.29 8.56
CA ARG A 17 -6.66 7.16 8.00
C ARG A 17 -6.09 6.47 6.77
N VAL A 18 -6.04 7.20 5.67
CA VAL A 18 -5.67 6.67 4.36
C VAL A 18 -4.51 7.46 3.80
N THR A 19 -3.57 6.75 3.21
CA THR A 19 -2.51 7.34 2.39
C THR A 19 -2.96 7.26 0.94
N ARG A 20 -2.98 8.40 0.26
CA ARG A 20 -3.37 8.49 -1.14
C ARG A 20 -2.16 8.74 -2.01
N PHE A 21 -2.09 8.02 -3.10
CA PHE A 21 -1.04 8.24 -4.09
C PHE A 21 -1.56 7.88 -5.49
N TRP A 22 -0.79 8.23 -6.51
CA TRP A 22 -1.15 7.97 -7.90
C TRP A 22 -0.03 7.22 -8.58
N TRP A 23 -0.42 6.28 -9.40
CA TRP A 23 0.49 5.55 -10.26
C TRP A 23 -0.17 5.36 -11.62
N ASP A 24 0.53 5.81 -12.68
CA ASP A 24 0.08 5.69 -14.08
C ASP A 24 -1.35 6.21 -14.25
N GLY A 25 -1.66 7.34 -13.62
CA GLY A 25 -2.97 7.97 -13.70
C GLY A 25 -4.04 7.36 -12.80
N VAL A 26 -3.73 6.31 -12.05
CA VAL A 26 -4.67 5.64 -11.16
C VAL A 26 -4.45 6.11 -9.73
N GLN A 27 -5.53 6.51 -9.08
CA GLN A 27 -5.50 6.86 -7.66
C GLN A 27 -5.60 5.61 -6.82
N ILE A 28 -4.70 5.49 -5.86
CA ILE A 28 -4.64 4.36 -4.93
C ILE A 28 -4.77 4.89 -3.51
N ASN A 29 -5.64 4.27 -2.72
CA ASN A 29 -5.85 4.61 -1.32
C ASN A 29 -5.55 3.39 -0.48
N ILE A 30 -4.66 3.55 0.50
CA ILE A 30 -4.22 2.45 1.36
C ILE A 30 -4.41 2.87 2.82
N PRO A 31 -4.96 2.00 3.67
CA PRO A 31 -5.06 2.30 5.10
C PRO A 31 -3.68 2.62 5.66
N MET A 32 -3.57 3.74 6.35
CA MET A 32 -2.29 4.26 6.81
C MET A 32 -1.55 3.29 7.73
N HIS A 33 -2.30 2.51 8.51
CA HIS A 33 -1.68 1.57 9.45
C HIS A 33 -0.97 0.40 8.76
N THR A 34 -1.23 0.16 7.46
CA THR A 34 -0.55 -0.88 6.69
C THR A 34 0.70 -0.36 5.98
N VAL A 35 0.91 0.96 5.97
CA VAL A 35 2.07 1.57 5.34
C VAL A 35 3.26 1.49 6.30
N TYR A 36 4.28 0.75 5.91
CA TYR A 36 5.50 0.62 6.69
C TYR A 36 6.42 1.82 6.47
N ALA A 37 6.58 2.24 5.24
CA ALA A 37 7.45 3.35 4.88
C ALA A 37 7.11 3.88 3.50
N VAL A 38 7.47 5.12 3.23
CA VAL A 38 7.45 5.70 1.88
C VAL A 38 8.89 6.04 1.54
N ILE A 39 9.41 5.41 0.50
CA ILE A 39 10.82 5.56 0.10
C ILE A 39 10.87 6.45 -1.13
N PRO A 40 11.46 7.65 -1.02
CA PRO A 40 11.66 8.49 -2.20
C PRO A 40 12.82 7.98 -3.03
N ASN A 41 12.69 8.08 -4.34
CA ASN A 41 13.73 7.68 -5.29
C ASN A 41 14.28 6.26 -5.01
N PRO A 42 13.41 5.26 -4.97
CA PRO A 42 13.83 3.91 -4.63
C PRO A 42 14.81 3.36 -5.66
N VAL A 43 15.73 2.52 -5.20
CA VAL A 43 16.74 1.90 -6.04
C VAL A 43 16.52 0.40 -6.05
N SER A 44 16.52 -0.19 -7.24
CA SER A 44 16.40 -1.64 -7.38
C SER A 44 17.74 -2.31 -7.07
N ALA A 45 17.72 -3.27 -6.16
CA ALA A 45 18.90 -4.08 -5.88
C ALA A 45 19.09 -5.17 -6.94
N TYR A 46 17.97 -5.75 -7.42
CA TYR A 46 17.95 -6.72 -8.49
C TYR A 46 16.54 -6.81 -9.06
N ARG A 47 16.37 -7.57 -10.12
CA ARG A 47 15.06 -7.82 -10.72
C ARG A 47 14.78 -9.31 -10.70
N THR A 48 13.53 -9.68 -10.55
CA THR A 48 13.10 -11.06 -10.53
C THR A 48 11.79 -11.20 -11.28
N LYS A 49 11.41 -12.43 -11.60
CA LYS A 49 10.10 -12.71 -12.19
C LYS A 49 9.17 -13.29 -11.14
N ILE A 50 8.00 -12.71 -11.01
CA ILE A 50 6.94 -13.21 -10.14
C ILE A 50 5.70 -13.36 -11.01
N SER A 51 5.15 -14.57 -11.09
CA SER A 51 4.00 -14.88 -11.95
C SER A 51 4.21 -14.44 -13.40
N GLY A 52 5.43 -14.60 -13.92
CA GLY A 52 5.75 -14.26 -15.31
C GLY A 52 6.01 -12.78 -15.57
N VAL A 53 5.92 -11.95 -14.55
CA VAL A 53 6.11 -10.50 -14.67
C VAL A 53 7.44 -10.12 -14.04
N GLU A 54 8.23 -9.33 -14.75
CA GLU A 54 9.49 -8.82 -14.22
C GLU A 54 9.25 -7.70 -13.22
N VAL A 55 9.81 -7.87 -12.02
CA VAL A 55 9.56 -7.00 -10.87
C VAL A 55 10.89 -6.54 -10.30
N PRO A 56 11.10 -5.23 -10.11
CA PRO A 56 12.28 -4.75 -9.40
C PRO A 56 12.12 -5.03 -7.91
N VAL A 57 13.24 -5.36 -7.26
CA VAL A 57 13.27 -5.67 -5.83
C VAL A 57 14.21 -4.71 -5.13
N MET A 58 13.70 -4.05 -4.10
CA MET A 58 14.51 -3.19 -3.23
C MET A 58 15.06 -3.99 -2.07
N SER A 59 16.21 -3.56 -1.54
CA SER A 59 16.71 -4.06 -0.27
C SER A 59 16.42 -3.00 0.79
N LEU A 60 15.69 -3.39 1.82
CA LEU A 60 15.27 -2.48 2.89
C LEU A 60 15.51 -3.16 4.24
N GLY A 61 16.59 -2.75 4.93
CA GLY A 61 16.90 -3.28 6.25
C GLY A 61 17.01 -4.79 6.30
N GLY A 62 17.59 -5.41 5.27
CA GLY A 62 17.70 -6.86 5.19
C GLY A 62 16.50 -7.57 4.59
N TYR A 63 15.43 -6.84 4.30
CA TYR A 63 14.26 -7.40 3.64
C TYR A 63 14.34 -7.16 2.13
N ASN A 64 13.90 -8.15 1.37
CA ASN A 64 13.74 -8.03 -0.07
C ASN A 64 12.30 -7.59 -0.35
N VAL A 65 12.15 -6.40 -0.91
CA VAL A 65 10.84 -5.77 -1.09
C VAL A 65 10.56 -5.66 -2.59
N PRO A 66 9.68 -6.51 -3.14
CA PRO A 66 9.29 -6.38 -4.54
C PRO A 66 8.39 -5.16 -4.74
N VAL A 67 8.60 -4.45 -5.84
CA VAL A 67 7.78 -3.30 -6.20
C VAL A 67 6.77 -3.74 -7.25
N TRP A 68 5.52 -3.84 -6.86
CA TRP A 68 4.43 -4.33 -7.68
C TRP A 68 3.63 -3.22 -8.32
N ASP A 69 3.46 -3.30 -9.64
CA ASP A 69 2.46 -2.50 -10.32
C ASP A 69 1.08 -3.06 -9.95
N PRO A 70 0.14 -2.21 -9.44
CA PRO A 70 -1.21 -2.67 -9.12
C PRO A 70 -1.96 -3.29 -10.31
N MET A 71 -1.57 -2.95 -11.53
CA MET A 71 -2.15 -3.50 -12.74
C MET A 71 -1.42 -4.77 -13.21
N HIS A 72 -0.48 -5.26 -12.41
CA HIS A 72 0.32 -6.47 -12.69
C HIS A 72 1.15 -6.39 -13.97
N LYS A 73 1.56 -5.18 -14.32
CA LYS A 73 2.50 -4.97 -15.44
C LYS A 73 3.91 -4.89 -14.91
N GLY A 74 4.88 -5.27 -15.73
CA GLY A 74 6.28 -5.12 -15.37
C GLY A 74 6.66 -3.64 -15.31
N LEU A 75 7.56 -3.32 -14.38
CA LEU A 75 8.10 -1.98 -14.25
C LEU A 75 9.42 -1.88 -15.01
N THR A 76 9.47 -1.01 -16.01
CA THR A 76 10.69 -0.78 -16.79
C THR A 76 11.58 0.28 -16.13
N LYS A 77 10.97 1.17 -15.36
CA LYS A 77 11.67 2.25 -14.65
C LYS A 77 11.25 2.24 -13.19
N MET A 78 12.16 2.62 -12.31
CA MET A 78 11.81 2.79 -10.90
C MET A 78 10.90 4.02 -10.76
N PRO A 79 9.88 3.93 -9.88
CA PRO A 79 8.99 5.04 -9.62
C PRO A 79 9.67 6.15 -8.82
N LYS A 80 9.02 7.28 -8.68
CA LYS A 80 9.50 8.37 -7.82
C LYS A 80 9.44 8.01 -6.35
N PHE A 81 8.43 7.22 -5.97
CA PHE A 81 8.24 6.77 -4.60
C PHE A 81 7.87 5.30 -4.60
N ALA A 82 8.30 4.59 -3.55
CA ALA A 82 7.82 3.25 -3.26
C ALA A 82 7.05 3.30 -1.95
N VAL A 83 5.79 2.91 -1.99
CA VAL A 83 4.94 2.84 -0.80
C VAL A 83 5.03 1.43 -0.26
N VAL A 84 5.82 1.24 0.79
CA VAL A 84 6.10 -0.08 1.36
C VAL A 84 4.97 -0.47 2.29
N ILE A 85 4.38 -1.63 2.02
CA ILE A 85 3.24 -2.14 2.75
C ILE A 85 3.68 -3.38 3.54
N ILE A 86 3.24 -3.43 4.78
CA ILE A 86 3.42 -4.62 5.61
C ILE A 86 2.16 -5.47 5.50
N HIS A 87 2.35 -6.77 5.29
CA HIS A 87 1.24 -7.70 5.31
C HIS A 87 1.59 -8.91 6.17
N GLN A 88 0.58 -9.54 6.73
CA GLN A 88 0.74 -10.72 7.55
C GLN A 88 -0.06 -11.86 6.93
N GLU A 89 0.60 -12.99 6.75
CA GLU A 89 -0.02 -14.19 6.24
C GLU A 89 0.54 -15.37 7.02
N ASN A 90 -0.35 -16.18 7.60
CA ASN A 90 0.04 -17.38 8.38
C ASN A 90 1.12 -17.07 9.43
N GLU A 91 0.92 -16.03 10.20
CA GLU A 91 1.84 -15.58 11.27
C GLU A 91 3.20 -15.08 10.76
N LYS A 92 3.38 -14.96 9.46
CA LYS A 92 4.59 -14.40 8.86
C LYS A 92 4.32 -13.01 8.33
N PHE A 93 5.29 -12.12 8.54
CA PHE A 93 5.24 -10.78 7.99
C PHE A 93 5.99 -10.75 6.67
N GLY A 94 5.44 -10.02 5.72
CA GLY A 94 6.10 -9.75 4.47
C GLY A 94 5.99 -8.27 4.12
N LEU A 95 6.92 -7.81 3.31
CA LEU A 95 6.91 -6.44 2.79
C LEU A 95 6.82 -6.50 1.29
N TYR A 96 5.99 -5.64 0.73
CA TYR A 96 5.95 -5.37 -0.70
C TYR A 96 5.71 -3.87 -0.88
N ALA A 97 5.92 -3.36 -2.07
CA ALA A 97 5.75 -1.94 -2.32
C ALA A 97 4.90 -1.70 -3.55
N TYR A 98 4.14 -0.61 -3.52
CA TYR A 98 3.48 -0.08 -4.71
C TYR A 98 4.29 1.08 -5.25
N PRO A 99 4.37 1.21 -6.59
CA PRO A 99 4.99 2.37 -7.18
C PRO A 99 4.07 3.58 -7.06
N ALA A 100 4.65 4.76 -6.93
CA ALA A 100 3.88 6.00 -6.90
C ALA A 100 4.61 7.09 -7.67
N ASP A 101 3.86 7.83 -8.48
CA ASP A 101 4.36 8.99 -9.21
C ASP A 101 4.27 10.24 -8.35
N CYS A 102 3.19 10.35 -7.58
CA CYS A 102 3.02 11.44 -6.64
C CYS A 102 2.22 10.96 -5.44
N MET A 103 2.44 11.65 -4.34
CA MET A 103 1.81 11.34 -3.06
C MET A 103 0.95 12.52 -2.64
N ASP A 104 -0.13 12.23 -1.94
CA ASP A 104 -0.93 13.22 -1.25
C ASP A 104 -0.72 13.06 0.25
N GLU A 105 -1.13 14.06 1.01
CA GLU A 105 -1.12 13.93 2.45
C GLU A 105 -2.13 12.88 2.89
N SER A 106 -1.85 12.25 4.01
CA SER A 106 -2.80 11.30 4.57
C SER A 106 -4.07 12.03 5.00
N PHE A 107 -5.19 11.41 4.81
CA PHE A 107 -6.49 11.97 5.17
C PHE A 107 -7.32 10.90 5.84
N THR A 108 -8.39 11.34 6.50
CA THR A 108 -9.30 10.43 7.20
C THR A 108 -10.58 10.31 6.38
N VAL A 109 -11.00 9.07 6.14
CA VAL A 109 -12.30 8.78 5.52
C VAL A 109 -13.09 7.93 6.49
N SER A 110 -14.43 7.93 6.35
CA SER A 110 -15.25 7.01 7.14
C SER A 110 -14.96 5.59 6.69
N TYR A 111 -15.09 4.64 7.62
CA TYR A 111 -14.88 3.24 7.30
C TYR A 111 -15.79 2.79 6.16
N ASP A 112 -17.04 3.22 6.18
CA ASP A 112 -18.02 2.85 5.16
C ASP A 112 -17.61 3.39 3.79
N GLU A 113 -17.15 4.64 3.71
CA GLU A 113 -16.68 5.22 2.45
C GLU A 113 -15.48 4.46 1.90
N TRP A 114 -14.53 4.15 2.75
CA TRP A 114 -13.34 3.41 2.34
C TRP A 114 -13.72 2.02 1.83
N PHE A 115 -14.59 1.33 2.55
CA PHE A 115 -15.05 -0.01 2.21
C PHE A 115 -15.78 -0.02 0.87
N GLU A 116 -16.65 0.96 0.63
CA GLU A 116 -17.37 1.08 -0.64
C GLU A 116 -16.41 1.30 -1.82
N ARG A 117 -15.37 2.11 -1.63
CA ARG A 117 -14.35 2.32 -2.65
C ARG A 117 -13.62 1.03 -3.00
N GLN A 118 -13.34 0.19 -2.01
CA GLN A 118 -12.70 -1.10 -2.26
C GLN A 118 -13.60 -2.05 -3.05
N LYS A 119 -14.91 -1.97 -2.84
CA LYS A 119 -15.88 -2.78 -3.59
C LYS A 119 -15.99 -2.38 -5.05
N THR A 120 -15.83 -1.09 -5.35
CA THR A 120 -16.02 -0.55 -6.70
C THR A 120 -14.75 -0.57 -7.54
N SER A 121 -13.62 -0.86 -6.94
CA SER A 121 -12.33 -0.90 -7.64
C SER A 121 -12.04 -2.22 -8.31
#